data_89645348705da30d2738dcf649ce8767
#
_entry.id   89645348705da30d2738dcf649ce8767
#
_cell.length_a   1.000
_cell.length_b   1.000
_cell.length_c   1.000
_cell.angle_alpha   90.00
_cell.angle_beta   90.00
_cell.angle_gamma   90.00
#
_symmetry.space_group_name_H-M   'P 1'
#
loop_
_entity.id
_entity.type
_entity.pdbx_description
1 polymer ?
#
loop_
_entity_poly.entity_id
_entity_poly.type
_entity_poly.pdbx_seq_one_letter_code
_entity_poly.pdbx_strand_id
1 'polypeptide(L)'
;DTLEHDTDNGDQPSIVQVDSDTFAVVYVGGSSNDGIIKTFDITASGTISHVATRVFESGIISYPSFVQVDTDTFAVAYGSPGVGYIKTFDITASGTISTAIDTEQHETAAQAMWNSFVQVDSGTYALAYKGVDDDGFITTFEISADGTTITENTTLEHDTSTNAWNSFVQ
;
A
#
# COMPACT_ATOMS: atom_id res chain seq x y z
N ASP A 1 -20.04 14.13 -5.61
CA ASP A 1 -19.64 14.74 -4.34
C ASP A 1 -18.12 14.91 -4.30
N THR A 2 -17.62 15.79 -3.46
CA THR A 2 -16.18 16.01 -3.23
C THR A 2 -15.93 16.10 -1.74
N LEU A 3 -15.00 15.27 -1.23
CA LEU A 3 -14.57 15.27 0.16
C LEU A 3 -13.05 15.43 0.23
N GLU A 4 -12.60 16.43 0.98
CA GLU A 4 -11.17 16.58 1.30
C GLU A 4 -10.75 15.50 2.29
N HIS A 5 -9.80 14.63 1.91
CA HIS A 5 -9.39 13.51 2.75
C HIS A 5 -8.28 13.87 3.75
N ASP A 6 -7.54 14.96 3.53
CA ASP A 6 -6.54 15.49 4.46
C ASP A 6 -6.42 17.00 4.30
N THR A 7 -6.31 17.75 5.39
CA THR A 7 -6.20 19.21 5.41
C THR A 7 -4.75 19.71 5.43
N ASP A 8 -3.77 18.83 5.71
CA ASP A 8 -2.35 19.18 5.77
C ASP A 8 -1.61 18.71 4.51
N ASN A 9 -1.55 17.39 4.31
CA ASN A 9 -0.88 16.76 3.18
C ASN A 9 -1.64 15.49 2.77
N GLY A 10 -1.87 15.28 1.48
CA GLY A 10 -2.60 14.14 0.94
C GLY A 10 -1.93 13.62 -0.34
N ASP A 11 -0.61 13.35 -0.26
CA ASP A 11 0.21 13.00 -1.41
C ASP A 11 0.20 11.48 -1.72
N GLN A 12 0.44 11.16 -2.99
CA GLN A 12 0.68 9.78 -3.48
C GLN A 12 -0.42 8.79 -3.07
N PRO A 13 -1.70 9.09 -3.28
CA PRO A 13 -2.80 8.23 -2.87
C PRO A 13 -2.89 6.96 -3.72
N SER A 14 -3.23 5.83 -3.07
CA SER A 14 -3.64 4.58 -3.70
C SER A 14 -4.96 4.13 -3.08
N ILE A 15 -5.94 3.75 -3.91
CA ILE A 15 -7.29 3.40 -3.48
C ILE A 15 -7.63 1.97 -3.87
N VAL A 16 -8.32 1.25 -2.98
CA VAL A 16 -8.92 -0.07 -3.24
C VAL A 16 -10.38 -0.09 -2.80
N GLN A 17 -11.17 -0.93 -3.44
CA GLN A 17 -12.52 -1.24 -2.98
C GLN A 17 -12.45 -2.32 -1.89
N VAL A 18 -13.14 -2.10 -0.78
CA VAL A 18 -13.23 -3.05 0.36
C VAL A 18 -14.50 -3.88 0.25
N ASP A 19 -15.63 -3.23 0.00
CA ASP A 19 -16.93 -3.85 -0.19
C ASP A 19 -17.75 -3.06 -1.24
N SER A 20 -19.01 -3.38 -1.42
CA SER A 20 -19.90 -2.78 -2.44
C SER A 20 -19.91 -1.25 -2.42
N ASP A 21 -19.80 -0.64 -1.26
CA ASP A 21 -19.84 0.81 -1.03
C ASP A 21 -18.71 1.33 -0.13
N THR A 22 -17.87 0.46 0.44
CA THR A 22 -16.72 0.82 1.26
C THR A 22 -15.43 0.82 0.43
N PHE A 23 -14.66 1.90 0.54
CA PHE A 23 -13.35 2.09 -0.12
C PHE A 23 -12.29 2.47 0.90
N ALA A 24 -11.06 2.04 0.68
CA ALA A 24 -9.92 2.42 1.49
C ALA A 24 -8.88 3.14 0.64
N VAL A 25 -8.32 4.23 1.19
CA VAL A 25 -7.25 5.02 0.58
C VAL A 25 -6.04 4.99 1.49
N VAL A 26 -4.88 4.62 0.96
CA VAL A 26 -3.59 4.85 1.62
C VAL A 26 -2.94 6.07 0.98
N TYR A 27 -2.22 6.86 1.77
CA TYR A 27 -1.53 8.06 1.28
C TYR A 27 -0.46 8.53 2.26
N VAL A 28 0.39 9.43 1.79
CA VAL A 28 1.34 10.19 2.62
C VAL A 28 0.59 11.39 3.17
N GLY A 29 0.44 11.48 4.49
CA GLY A 29 -0.40 12.50 5.11
C GLY A 29 0.17 13.15 6.35
N GLY A 30 -0.56 14.15 6.86
CA GLY A 30 -0.18 14.91 8.04
C GLY A 30 1.10 15.72 7.88
N SER A 31 1.47 16.47 8.91
CA SER A 31 2.66 17.34 8.91
C SER A 31 4.00 16.59 8.95
N SER A 32 3.99 15.30 9.28
CA SER A 32 5.18 14.44 9.41
C SER A 32 5.41 13.53 8.20
N ASN A 33 4.56 13.59 7.16
CA ASN A 33 4.52 12.65 6.04
C ASN A 33 4.28 11.21 6.50
N ASP A 34 3.35 11.03 7.43
CA ASP A 34 2.96 9.75 7.98
C ASP A 34 2.25 8.87 6.95
N GLY A 35 2.34 7.55 7.13
CA GLY A 35 1.52 6.58 6.41
C GLY A 35 0.12 6.51 6.99
N ILE A 36 -0.89 6.91 6.22
CA ILE A 36 -2.28 6.97 6.67
C ILE A 36 -3.17 6.07 5.79
N ILE A 37 -4.06 5.32 6.43
CA ILE A 37 -5.20 4.64 5.79
C ILE A 37 -6.47 5.35 6.23
N LYS A 38 -7.34 5.71 5.28
CA LYS A 38 -8.71 6.18 5.55
C LYS A 38 -9.72 5.33 4.80
N THR A 39 -10.85 5.05 5.43
CA THR A 39 -11.99 4.38 4.80
C THR A 39 -13.14 5.34 4.58
N PHE A 40 -13.87 5.12 3.50
CA PHE A 40 -14.99 5.93 3.06
C PHE A 40 -16.12 5.04 2.56
N ASP A 41 -17.36 5.43 2.83
CA ASP A 41 -18.51 4.91 2.12
C ASP A 41 -18.80 5.82 0.91
N ILE A 42 -18.98 5.20 -0.26
CA ILE A 42 -19.35 5.88 -1.50
C ILE A 42 -20.62 5.22 -2.01
N THR A 43 -21.73 5.90 -1.86
CA THR A 43 -23.03 5.38 -2.28
C THR A 43 -23.15 5.32 -3.80
N ALA A 44 -24.10 4.54 -4.33
CA ALA A 44 -24.39 4.49 -5.76
C ALA A 44 -24.82 5.86 -6.35
N SER A 45 -25.28 6.80 -5.52
CA SER A 45 -25.58 8.18 -5.92
C SER A 45 -24.35 9.10 -5.93
N GLY A 46 -23.16 8.58 -5.55
CA GLY A 46 -21.91 9.33 -5.49
C GLY A 46 -21.71 10.15 -4.21
N THR A 47 -22.53 9.94 -3.17
CA THR A 47 -22.29 10.61 -1.87
C THR A 47 -21.12 9.93 -1.17
N ILE A 48 -20.14 10.72 -0.70
CA ILE A 48 -18.94 10.27 -0.01
C ILE A 48 -19.04 10.63 1.46
N SER A 49 -18.80 9.65 2.35
CA SER A 49 -18.70 9.85 3.79
C SER A 49 -17.46 9.18 4.37
N HIS A 50 -16.76 9.86 5.26
CA HIS A 50 -15.60 9.32 5.96
C HIS A 50 -16.06 8.35 7.06
N VAL A 51 -15.39 7.20 7.17
CA VAL A 51 -15.70 6.15 8.15
C VAL A 51 -14.61 6.08 9.23
N ALA A 52 -13.37 5.78 8.88
CA ALA A 52 -12.28 5.59 9.84
C ALA A 52 -10.94 6.14 9.31
N THR A 53 -10.02 6.39 10.24
CA THR A 53 -8.65 6.80 9.96
C THR A 53 -7.69 6.01 10.84
N ARG A 54 -6.59 5.53 10.24
CA ARG A 54 -5.46 4.93 10.93
C ARG A 54 -4.13 5.48 10.41
N VAL A 55 -3.28 5.95 11.32
CA VAL A 55 -1.85 6.10 11.06
C VAL A 55 -1.22 4.72 11.20
N PHE A 56 -0.75 4.13 10.09
CA PHE A 56 -0.13 2.80 10.09
C PHE A 56 1.39 2.85 10.21
N GLU A 57 1.96 4.00 9.86
CA GLU A 57 3.39 4.29 10.03
C GLU A 57 3.54 5.75 10.44
N SER A 58 4.27 6.00 11.54
CA SER A 58 4.60 7.36 11.99
C SER A 58 5.97 7.77 11.48
N GLY A 59 6.05 8.93 10.84
CA GLY A 59 7.25 9.44 10.19
C GLY A 59 7.25 9.20 8.69
N ILE A 60 8.29 9.66 8.03
CA ILE A 60 8.34 9.77 6.56
C ILE A 60 8.11 8.41 5.89
N ILE A 61 7.05 8.33 5.11
CA ILE A 61 6.84 7.28 4.11
C ILE A 61 6.80 7.88 2.70
N SER A 62 6.85 7.03 1.68
CA SER A 62 6.72 7.44 0.28
C SER A 62 6.15 6.34 -0.60
N TYR A 63 5.45 6.75 -1.64
CA TYR A 63 4.93 5.89 -2.71
C TYR A 63 4.19 4.66 -2.20
N PRO A 64 3.20 4.80 -1.30
CA PRO A 64 2.41 3.67 -0.85
C PRO A 64 1.61 3.09 -2.02
N SER A 65 1.61 1.76 -2.13
CA SER A 65 0.80 1.01 -3.10
C SER A 65 -0.03 -0.03 -2.36
N PHE A 66 -1.33 -0.11 -2.67
CA PHE A 66 -2.32 -0.83 -1.90
C PHE A 66 -2.98 -1.93 -2.71
N VAL A 67 -3.08 -3.13 -2.16
CA VAL A 67 -3.70 -4.29 -2.81
C VAL A 67 -4.59 -5.05 -1.83
N GLN A 68 -5.68 -5.63 -2.34
CA GLN A 68 -6.50 -6.59 -1.59
C GLN A 68 -5.83 -7.97 -1.61
N VAL A 69 -5.79 -8.64 -0.45
CA VAL A 69 -5.24 -10.00 -0.27
C VAL A 69 -6.36 -11.03 -0.21
N ASP A 70 -7.35 -10.80 0.62
CA ASP A 70 -8.58 -11.60 0.73
C ASP A 70 -9.76 -10.67 1.03
N THR A 71 -10.92 -11.20 1.34
CA THR A 71 -12.18 -10.45 1.50
C THR A 71 -12.06 -9.25 2.43
N ASP A 72 -11.33 -9.38 3.53
CA ASP A 72 -11.11 -8.33 4.55
C ASP A 72 -9.62 -8.08 4.84
N THR A 73 -8.71 -8.77 4.18
CA THR A 73 -7.26 -8.62 4.33
C THR A 73 -6.67 -7.81 3.19
N PHE A 74 -5.81 -6.85 3.53
CA PHE A 74 -5.17 -5.91 2.60
C PHE A 74 -3.69 -5.76 2.89
N ALA A 75 -2.89 -5.44 1.87
CA ALA A 75 -1.46 -5.20 2.00
C ALA A 75 -1.04 -3.85 1.41
N VAL A 76 -0.17 -3.13 2.13
CA VAL A 76 0.43 -1.86 1.71
C VAL A 76 1.93 -2.04 1.56
N ALA A 77 2.46 -1.80 0.35
CA ALA A 77 3.90 -1.66 0.11
C ALA A 77 4.26 -0.18 0.12
N TYR A 78 5.35 0.21 0.79
CA TYR A 78 5.78 1.61 0.88
C TYR A 78 7.28 1.74 1.13
N GLY A 79 7.86 2.88 0.76
CA GLY A 79 9.21 3.26 1.14
C GLY A 79 9.26 4.03 2.45
N SER A 80 10.33 3.85 3.22
CA SER A 80 10.71 4.64 4.38
C SER A 80 12.20 5.00 4.25
N PRO A 81 12.75 6.00 4.95
CA PRO A 81 14.13 6.40 4.74
C PRO A 81 15.13 5.24 4.83
N GLY A 82 15.75 4.89 3.70
CA GLY A 82 16.74 3.83 3.57
C GLY A 82 16.20 2.40 3.48
N VAL A 83 14.89 2.19 3.44
CA VAL A 83 14.26 0.87 3.47
C VAL A 83 12.94 0.83 2.70
N GLY A 84 12.40 -0.39 2.46
CA GLY A 84 11.08 -0.64 1.94
C GLY A 84 10.35 -1.69 2.77
N TYR A 85 9.06 -1.50 2.99
CA TYR A 85 8.21 -2.39 3.79
C TYR A 85 6.93 -2.81 3.07
N ILE A 86 6.42 -3.99 3.44
CA ILE A 86 5.04 -4.41 3.23
C ILE A 86 4.40 -4.63 4.59
N LYS A 87 3.18 -4.13 4.79
CA LYS A 87 2.35 -4.40 5.97
C LYS A 87 0.98 -4.91 5.58
N THR A 88 0.45 -5.85 6.35
CA THR A 88 -0.91 -6.37 6.19
C THR A 88 -1.86 -5.83 7.26
N PHE A 89 -3.13 -5.71 6.90
CA PHE A 89 -4.22 -5.17 7.74
C PHE A 89 -5.53 -5.88 7.44
N ASP A 90 -6.40 -6.00 8.43
CA ASP A 90 -7.83 -6.23 8.19
C ASP A 90 -8.56 -4.90 8.05
N ILE A 91 -9.44 -4.83 7.04
CA ILE A 91 -10.40 -3.75 6.87
C ILE A 91 -11.77 -4.42 6.65
N THR A 92 -12.63 -4.28 7.64
CA THR A 92 -13.97 -4.88 7.57
C THR A 92 -14.85 -4.21 6.52
N ALA A 93 -15.90 -4.88 6.07
CA ALA A 93 -16.92 -4.30 5.19
C ALA A 93 -17.54 -3.00 5.74
N SER A 94 -17.53 -2.80 7.06
CA SER A 94 -17.95 -1.54 7.71
C SER A 94 -16.85 -0.47 7.80
N GLY A 95 -15.69 -0.68 7.17
CA GLY A 95 -14.58 0.28 7.12
C GLY A 95 -13.70 0.35 8.38
N THR A 96 -13.87 -0.57 9.35
CA THR A 96 -12.98 -0.61 10.53
C THR A 96 -11.62 -1.16 10.14
N ILE A 97 -10.53 -0.45 10.52
CA ILE A 97 -9.15 -0.78 10.18
C ILE A 97 -8.42 -1.36 11.40
N SER A 98 -7.82 -2.56 11.28
CA SER A 98 -7.01 -3.18 12.34
C SER A 98 -5.66 -2.48 12.55
N THR A 99 -4.92 -2.86 13.60
CA THR A 99 -3.46 -2.67 13.66
C THR A 99 -2.79 -3.53 12.58
N ALA A 100 -1.53 -3.25 12.24
CA ALA A 100 -0.79 -4.13 11.35
C ALA A 100 -0.78 -5.57 11.91
N ILE A 101 -1.03 -6.54 11.03
CA ILE A 101 -1.03 -7.98 11.35
C ILE A 101 0.38 -8.51 11.24
N ASP A 102 1.04 -8.23 10.10
CA ASP A 102 2.42 -8.60 9.83
C ASP A 102 3.18 -7.46 9.14
N THR A 103 4.51 -7.53 9.17
CA THR A 103 5.39 -6.53 8.56
C THR A 103 6.63 -7.23 8.02
N GLU A 104 6.88 -7.10 6.72
CA GLU A 104 8.08 -7.59 6.03
C GLU A 104 8.89 -6.42 5.47
N GLN A 105 10.21 -6.48 5.63
CA GLN A 105 11.14 -5.52 5.05
C GLN A 105 11.71 -6.10 3.75
N HIS A 106 11.26 -5.59 2.61
CA HIS A 106 11.66 -6.10 1.30
C HIS A 106 12.85 -5.36 0.67
N GLU A 107 13.20 -4.16 1.16
CA GLU A 107 14.37 -3.41 0.72
C GLU A 107 15.15 -2.95 1.94
N THR A 108 16.46 -3.24 1.97
CA THR A 108 17.33 -3.02 3.14
C THR A 108 18.47 -2.03 2.91
N ALA A 109 18.71 -1.65 1.64
CA ALA A 109 19.85 -0.84 1.24
C ALA A 109 19.47 0.54 0.72
N ALA A 110 18.20 0.73 0.33
CA ALA A 110 17.68 1.99 -0.22
C ALA A 110 16.22 2.20 0.17
N GLN A 111 15.73 3.42 -0.02
CA GLN A 111 14.29 3.69 0.07
C GLN A 111 13.60 3.12 -1.15
N ALA A 112 12.64 2.20 -0.97
CA ALA A 112 11.81 1.72 -2.05
C ALA A 112 10.89 2.84 -2.55
N MET A 113 11.03 3.22 -3.83
CA MET A 113 10.29 4.33 -4.41
C MET A 113 9.46 3.87 -5.61
N TRP A 114 8.39 4.63 -5.91
CA TRP A 114 7.47 4.34 -7.03
C TRP A 114 6.97 2.89 -7.00
N ASN A 115 6.53 2.46 -5.82
CA ASN A 115 5.99 1.13 -5.61
C ASN A 115 4.73 0.91 -6.46
N SER A 116 4.67 -0.22 -7.13
CA SER A 116 3.48 -0.73 -7.81
C SER A 116 3.27 -2.17 -7.40
N PHE A 117 2.19 -2.45 -6.69
CA PHE A 117 1.91 -3.73 -6.06
C PHE A 117 0.65 -4.34 -6.68
N VAL A 118 0.72 -5.60 -7.07
CA VAL A 118 -0.37 -6.30 -7.77
C VAL A 118 -0.47 -7.74 -7.33
N GLN A 119 -1.68 -8.28 -7.30
CA GLN A 119 -1.90 -9.72 -7.17
C GLN A 119 -1.63 -10.41 -8.50
N VAL A 120 -0.83 -11.48 -8.49
CA VAL A 120 -0.49 -12.31 -9.65
C VAL A 120 -1.40 -13.53 -9.71
N ASP A 121 -1.58 -14.19 -8.56
CA ASP A 121 -2.45 -15.37 -8.37
C ASP A 121 -2.88 -15.43 -6.91
N SER A 122 -3.75 -16.38 -6.56
CA SER A 122 -4.16 -16.60 -5.18
C SER A 122 -2.95 -16.80 -4.27
N GLY A 123 -2.73 -15.86 -3.34
CA GLY A 123 -1.61 -15.84 -2.40
C GLY A 123 -0.28 -15.33 -2.98
N THR A 124 -0.14 -15.13 -4.29
CA THR A 124 1.10 -14.64 -4.93
C THR A 124 0.96 -13.19 -5.39
N TYR A 125 1.93 -12.36 -5.06
CA TYR A 125 1.96 -10.92 -5.35
C TYR A 125 3.27 -10.52 -6.01
N ALA A 126 3.25 -9.47 -6.82
CA ALA A 126 4.44 -8.86 -7.42
C ALA A 126 4.50 -7.37 -7.06
N LEU A 127 5.67 -6.92 -6.64
CA LEU A 127 5.99 -5.52 -6.34
C LEU A 127 7.09 -5.05 -7.29
N ALA A 128 6.81 -4.05 -8.11
CA ALA A 128 7.82 -3.31 -8.85
C ALA A 128 8.17 -2.03 -8.08
N TYR A 129 9.46 -1.74 -7.95
CA TYR A 129 9.93 -0.54 -7.25
C TYR A 129 11.31 -0.10 -7.76
N LYS A 130 11.68 1.12 -7.41
CA LYS A 130 13.05 1.60 -7.51
C LYS A 130 13.75 1.35 -6.17
N GLY A 131 14.88 0.65 -6.20
CA GLY A 131 15.67 0.28 -5.02
C GLY A 131 17.07 0.86 -5.04
N VAL A 132 18.05 0.05 -4.60
CA VAL A 132 19.47 0.43 -4.51
C VAL A 132 20.02 0.90 -5.85
N ASP A 133 20.96 1.83 -5.83
CA ASP A 133 21.62 2.45 -6.99
C ASP A 133 20.66 3.13 -8.00
N ASP A 134 19.43 3.40 -7.57
CA ASP A 134 18.32 3.90 -8.39
C ASP A 134 17.83 2.91 -9.45
N ASP A 135 18.16 1.63 -9.33
CA ASP A 135 17.83 0.57 -10.27
C ASP A 135 16.39 0.06 -10.08
N GLY A 136 15.84 -0.57 -11.11
CA GLY A 136 14.48 -1.12 -11.12
C GLY A 136 14.44 -2.58 -10.71
N PHE A 137 13.60 -2.90 -9.73
CA PHE A 137 13.41 -4.26 -9.20
C PHE A 137 11.97 -4.73 -9.35
N ILE A 138 11.81 -6.04 -9.52
CA ILE A 138 10.55 -6.75 -9.33
C ILE A 138 10.80 -7.86 -8.32
N THR A 139 10.03 -7.83 -7.22
CA THR A 139 10.06 -8.86 -6.16
C THR A 139 8.70 -9.53 -6.07
N THR A 140 8.69 -10.85 -5.91
CA THR A 140 7.47 -11.61 -5.68
C THR A 140 7.37 -12.07 -4.23
N PHE A 141 6.12 -12.12 -3.73
CA PHE A 141 5.80 -12.48 -2.36
C PHE A 141 4.68 -13.52 -2.33
N GLU A 142 4.71 -14.37 -1.31
CA GLU A 142 3.52 -15.06 -0.83
C GLU A 142 2.97 -14.34 0.39
N ILE A 143 1.67 -14.06 0.38
CA ILE A 143 0.95 -13.48 1.51
C ILE A 143 -0.21 -14.42 1.84
N SER A 144 -0.26 -14.89 3.10
CA SER A 144 -1.36 -15.73 3.56
C SER A 144 -2.70 -14.96 3.53
N ALA A 145 -3.80 -15.65 3.28
CA ALA A 145 -5.13 -15.02 3.17
C ALA A 145 -5.51 -14.22 4.43
N ASP A 146 -5.08 -14.67 5.61
CA ASP A 146 -5.29 -14.00 6.90
C ASP A 146 -4.24 -12.89 7.21
N GLY A 147 -3.32 -12.62 6.29
CA GLY A 147 -2.29 -11.61 6.43
C GLY A 147 -1.22 -11.88 7.48
N THR A 148 -1.22 -13.06 8.12
CA THR A 148 -0.30 -13.36 9.25
C THR A 148 1.11 -13.73 8.80
N THR A 149 1.32 -13.93 7.50
CA THR A 149 2.62 -14.29 6.94
C THR A 149 2.85 -13.59 5.62
N ILE A 150 3.98 -12.88 5.52
CA ILE A 150 4.52 -12.32 4.28
C ILE A 150 5.88 -12.98 4.04
N THR A 151 6.08 -13.61 2.89
CA THR A 151 7.33 -14.29 2.54
C THR A 151 7.82 -13.79 1.19
N GLU A 152 9.04 -13.27 1.13
CA GLU A 152 9.70 -12.96 -0.14
C GLU A 152 10.12 -14.25 -0.84
N ASN A 153 9.80 -14.38 -2.13
CA ASN A 153 10.17 -15.53 -2.94
C ASN A 153 11.43 -15.27 -3.78
N THR A 154 11.39 -14.24 -4.61
CA THR A 154 12.50 -13.92 -5.52
C THR A 154 12.47 -12.45 -5.92
N THR A 155 13.66 -11.89 -6.12
CA THR A 155 13.87 -10.55 -6.64
C THR A 155 14.63 -10.61 -7.95
N LEU A 156 14.17 -9.86 -8.95
CA LEU A 156 14.82 -9.65 -10.23
C LEU A 156 15.07 -8.16 -10.42
N GLU A 157 16.33 -7.81 -10.67
CA GLU A 157 16.68 -6.49 -11.21
C GLU A 157 16.33 -6.47 -12.70
N HIS A 158 15.39 -5.62 -13.08
CA HIS A 158 14.93 -5.53 -14.47
C HIS A 158 15.54 -4.34 -15.25
N ASP A 159 16.10 -3.37 -14.53
CA ASP A 159 16.77 -2.21 -15.10
C ASP A 159 17.96 -1.80 -14.22
N THR A 160 19.15 -1.69 -14.82
CA THR A 160 20.42 -1.27 -14.18
C THR A 160 20.72 0.21 -14.39
N SER A 161 19.76 0.98 -14.87
CA SER A 161 19.83 2.43 -15.02
C SER A 161 18.79 3.11 -14.15
N THR A 162 18.90 4.42 -13.97
CA THR A 162 17.95 5.20 -13.15
C THR A 162 16.50 4.89 -13.53
N ASN A 163 15.80 4.16 -12.66
CA ASN A 163 14.41 3.77 -12.84
C ASN A 163 13.48 4.81 -12.19
N ALA A 164 12.33 5.04 -12.82
CA ALA A 164 11.27 5.89 -12.30
C ALA A 164 9.90 5.44 -12.84
N TRP A 165 8.84 5.60 -12.02
CA TRP A 165 7.45 5.42 -12.45
C TRP A 165 7.09 3.98 -12.83
N ASN A 166 7.28 3.04 -11.89
CA ASN A 166 6.78 1.67 -12.06
C ASN A 166 5.24 1.68 -12.02
N SER A 167 4.62 0.91 -12.92
CA SER A 167 3.18 0.70 -12.91
C SER A 167 2.83 -0.67 -13.48
N PHE A 168 2.13 -1.48 -12.69
CA PHE A 168 1.42 -2.65 -13.16
C PHE A 168 -0.01 -2.28 -13.56
N VAL A 169 -0.53 -2.98 -14.56
CA VAL A 169 -1.93 -2.95 -14.96
C VAL A 169 -2.46 -4.37 -14.85
N GLN A 170 -3.59 -4.54 -14.18
CA GLN A 170 -4.32 -5.80 -14.03
C GLN A 170 -5.56 -5.81 -14.91
#